data_c5e4cdb5c1ac91ff8191639be6e3c471
#
_entry.id   c5e4cdb5c1ac91ff8191639be6e3c471
#
_cell.length_a   1.000
_cell.length_b   1.000
_cell.length_c   1.000
_cell.angle_alpha   90.00
_cell.angle_beta   90.00
_cell.angle_gamma   90.00
#
_symmetry.space_group_name_H-M   'P 1'
#
loop_
_entity.id
_entity.type
_entity.pdbx_description
1 polymer ?
#
loop_
_entity_poly.entity_id
_entity_poly.type
_entity_poly.pdbx_seq_one_letter_code
_entity_poly.pdbx_strand_id
1 'polypeptide(L)'
;MKIRIAIASLACVQALILVSAQGKTTLDGVYTAAQATRGQKVYTDSCAGCHGDDLSGDGQAPALAGKDFNVDWIDLSVGDLFDRTKGTMPADKPGTLTAEQTTDVIAFLLQKATFPAGETDLPPDPAALKAIKFVAPKGAGVLRF
;
A
#
# COMPACT_ATOMS: atom_id res chain seq x y z
N MET A 1 64.52 35.43 3.19
CA MET A 1 63.34 35.22 4.03
C MET A 1 62.30 34.46 3.19
N LYS A 2 62.15 33.14 3.36
CA LYS A 2 61.30 32.27 2.50
C LYS A 2 59.98 31.99 3.24
N ILE A 3 58.94 32.63 2.76
CA ILE A 3 57.55 32.40 3.27
C ILE A 3 57.04 31.09 2.66
N ARG A 4 56.91 30.04 3.49
CA ARG A 4 56.25 28.78 3.11
C ARG A 4 54.76 28.94 3.41
N ILE A 5 53.97 29.11 2.35
CA ILE A 5 52.50 29.07 2.44
C ILE A 5 52.12 27.60 2.58
N ALA A 6 51.65 27.22 3.75
CA ALA A 6 51.06 25.93 3.98
C ALA A 6 49.60 25.96 3.43
N ILE A 7 49.38 25.27 2.32
CA ILE A 7 48.03 25.03 1.80
C ILE A 7 47.42 23.92 2.64
N ALA A 8 46.59 24.31 3.59
CA ALA A 8 45.76 23.36 4.32
C ALA A 8 44.69 22.81 3.37
N SER A 9 44.86 21.59 2.93
CA SER A 9 43.87 20.86 2.14
C SER A 9 42.67 20.58 3.01
N LEU A 10 41.61 21.37 2.86
CA LEU A 10 40.30 21.11 3.44
C LEU A 10 39.66 19.97 2.63
N ALA A 11 39.95 18.73 3.01
CA ALA A 11 39.27 17.56 2.49
C ALA A 11 37.86 17.59 3.03
N CYS A 12 36.96 18.19 2.27
CA CYS A 12 35.53 18.15 2.50
C CYS A 12 35.07 16.69 2.25
N VAL A 13 34.99 15.92 3.31
CA VAL A 13 34.37 14.58 3.28
C VAL A 13 32.88 14.79 3.05
N GLN A 14 32.51 14.87 1.78
CA GLN A 14 31.12 14.72 1.39
C GLN A 14 30.76 13.24 1.60
N ALA A 15 30.29 12.91 2.80
CA ALA A 15 29.58 11.68 3.03
C ALA A 15 28.29 11.75 2.18
N LEU A 16 28.34 11.18 0.97
CA LEU A 16 27.15 10.86 0.21
C LEU A 16 26.37 9.83 1.07
N ILE A 17 25.39 10.33 1.78
CA ILE A 17 24.36 9.48 2.34
C ILE A 17 23.58 8.98 1.12
N LEU A 18 23.98 7.83 0.61
CA LEU A 18 23.16 7.02 -0.29
C LEU A 18 21.97 6.54 0.56
N VAL A 19 20.97 7.39 0.70
CA VAL A 19 19.65 6.93 1.09
C VAL A 19 19.22 6.01 -0.03
N SER A 20 19.44 4.72 0.17
CA SER A 20 18.80 3.70 -0.65
C SER A 20 17.30 3.98 -0.56
N ALA A 21 16.74 4.52 -1.63
CA ALA A 21 15.31 4.61 -1.83
C ALA A 21 14.80 3.16 -2.06
N GLN A 22 14.86 2.35 -1.01
CA GLN A 22 14.15 1.08 -1.00
C GLN A 22 12.68 1.45 -1.04
N GLY A 23 12.02 1.11 -2.15
CA GLY A 23 10.61 1.36 -2.33
C GLY A 23 9.83 0.80 -1.14
N LYS A 24 8.83 1.53 -0.66
CA LYS A 24 7.97 1.07 0.44
C LYS A 24 7.26 -0.22 0.04
N THR A 25 6.97 -1.03 1.03
CA THR A 25 6.16 -2.24 0.90
C THR A 25 4.93 -2.15 1.80
N THR A 26 3.96 -3.01 1.59
CA THR A 26 2.80 -3.13 2.48
C THR A 26 3.14 -3.48 3.93
N LEU A 27 4.37 -3.92 4.21
CA LEU A 27 4.86 -4.21 5.57
C LEU A 27 5.40 -2.98 6.31
N ASP A 28 5.53 -1.84 5.65
CA ASP A 28 6.15 -0.62 6.18
C ASP A 28 5.13 0.36 6.80
N GLY A 29 3.91 -0.11 7.13
CA GLY A 29 2.90 0.74 7.74
C GLY A 29 2.47 1.90 6.81
N VAL A 30 1.96 1.57 5.64
CA VAL A 30 1.67 2.53 4.56
C VAL A 30 0.29 3.18 4.67
N TYR A 31 -0.50 2.85 5.67
CA TYR A 31 -1.83 3.43 5.93
C TYR A 31 -2.01 3.68 7.42
N THR A 32 -2.97 4.51 7.83
CA THR A 32 -3.31 4.73 9.24
C THR A 32 -4.54 3.90 9.66
N ALA A 33 -4.64 3.59 10.96
CA ALA A 33 -5.84 2.96 11.52
C ALA A 33 -7.09 3.84 11.32
N ALA A 34 -6.95 5.17 11.36
CA ALA A 34 -8.04 6.10 11.10
C ALA A 34 -8.51 6.02 9.65
N GLN A 35 -7.58 5.89 8.70
CA GLN A 35 -7.91 5.68 7.29
C GLN A 35 -8.66 4.37 7.08
N ALA A 36 -8.20 3.27 7.69
CA ALA A 36 -8.89 1.99 7.62
C ALA A 36 -10.32 2.05 8.21
N THR A 37 -10.52 2.85 9.27
CA THR A 37 -11.87 3.07 9.82
C THR A 37 -12.79 3.79 8.84
N ARG A 38 -12.31 4.82 8.12
CA ARG A 38 -13.07 5.45 7.04
C ARG A 38 -13.37 4.46 5.92
N GLY A 39 -12.37 3.65 5.56
CA GLY A 39 -12.48 2.61 4.55
C GLY A 39 -13.50 1.53 4.89
N GLN A 40 -13.64 1.16 6.16
CA GLN A 40 -14.68 0.23 6.61
C GLN A 40 -16.07 0.74 6.25
N LYS A 41 -16.32 2.05 6.41
CA LYS A 41 -17.60 2.64 6.03
C LYS A 41 -17.84 2.53 4.53
N VAL A 42 -16.84 2.88 3.70
CA VAL A 42 -16.92 2.74 2.23
C VAL A 42 -17.18 1.28 1.85
N TYR A 43 -16.48 0.33 2.49
CA TYR A 43 -16.65 -1.10 2.27
C TYR A 43 -18.08 -1.55 2.54
N THR A 44 -18.62 -1.22 3.70
CA THR A 44 -19.99 -1.58 4.09
C THR A 44 -21.03 -1.03 3.12
N ASP A 45 -20.86 0.23 2.70
CA ASP A 45 -21.81 0.91 1.83
C ASP A 45 -21.76 0.44 0.36
N SER A 46 -20.59 -0.04 -0.11
CA SER A 46 -20.34 -0.22 -1.55
C SER A 46 -19.78 -1.58 -1.96
N CYS A 47 -19.32 -2.41 -1.04
CA CYS A 47 -18.59 -3.65 -1.35
C CYS A 47 -19.18 -4.88 -0.69
N ALA A 48 -19.65 -4.75 0.56
CA ALA A 48 -20.09 -5.87 1.40
C ALA A 48 -21.24 -6.69 0.78
N GLY A 49 -22.09 -6.03 -0.01
CA GLY A 49 -23.22 -6.71 -0.68
C GLY A 49 -22.82 -7.85 -1.62
N CYS A 50 -21.59 -7.81 -2.17
CA CYS A 50 -21.06 -8.87 -3.03
C CYS A 50 -19.89 -9.61 -2.38
N HIS A 51 -19.02 -8.90 -1.66
CA HIS A 51 -17.80 -9.50 -1.07
C HIS A 51 -18.00 -10.05 0.35
N GLY A 52 -19.21 -9.92 0.91
CA GLY A 52 -19.55 -10.36 2.27
C GLY A 52 -19.04 -9.39 3.35
N ASP A 53 -19.70 -9.37 4.51
CA ASP A 53 -19.30 -8.54 5.66
C ASP A 53 -17.95 -9.00 6.25
N ASP A 54 -17.62 -10.26 6.09
CA ASP A 54 -16.39 -10.91 6.54
C ASP A 54 -15.27 -10.93 5.49
N LEU A 55 -15.50 -10.33 4.31
CA LEU A 55 -14.59 -10.27 3.17
C LEU A 55 -14.29 -11.65 2.53
N SER A 56 -15.09 -12.68 2.81
CA SER A 56 -14.86 -14.04 2.30
C SER A 56 -15.28 -14.24 0.84
N GLY A 57 -16.05 -13.29 0.29
CA GLY A 57 -16.69 -13.45 -1.02
C GLY A 57 -17.86 -14.44 -1.00
N ASP A 58 -18.43 -14.69 -2.17
CA ASP A 58 -19.61 -15.58 -2.33
C ASP A 58 -19.50 -16.57 -3.50
N GLY A 59 -18.29 -16.73 -4.04
CA GLY A 59 -18.02 -17.56 -5.23
C GLY A 59 -18.21 -16.84 -6.56
N GLN A 60 -18.93 -15.72 -6.62
CA GLN A 60 -18.96 -14.79 -7.76
C GLN A 60 -18.01 -13.60 -7.55
N ALA A 61 -18.01 -13.08 -6.33
CA ALA A 61 -17.05 -12.06 -5.90
C ALA A 61 -15.91 -12.72 -5.12
N PRO A 62 -14.63 -12.42 -5.43
CA PRO A 62 -13.50 -13.03 -4.75
C PRO A 62 -13.39 -12.56 -3.31
N ALA A 63 -12.68 -13.35 -2.48
CA ALA A 63 -12.30 -12.94 -1.14
C ALA A 63 -11.39 -11.69 -1.20
N LEU A 64 -11.61 -10.75 -0.27
CA LEU A 64 -10.82 -9.51 -0.16
C LEU A 64 -9.95 -9.47 1.10
N ALA A 65 -9.77 -10.60 1.75
CA ALA A 65 -8.86 -10.80 2.87
C ALA A 65 -8.32 -12.23 2.88
N GLY A 66 -7.32 -12.48 3.73
CA GLY A 66 -6.75 -13.81 3.90
C GLY A 66 -5.75 -14.21 2.80
N LYS A 67 -5.55 -15.54 2.70
CA LYS A 67 -4.50 -16.12 1.85
C LYS A 67 -4.71 -15.83 0.37
N ASP A 68 -5.93 -16.01 -0.13
CA ASP A 68 -6.23 -15.89 -1.56
C ASP A 68 -6.05 -14.45 -2.02
N PHE A 69 -6.54 -13.47 -1.26
CA PHE A 69 -6.29 -12.06 -1.50
C PHE A 69 -4.79 -11.73 -1.54
N ASN A 70 -4.02 -12.25 -0.58
CA ASN A 70 -2.58 -12.00 -0.56
C ASN A 70 -1.85 -12.61 -1.75
N VAL A 71 -2.26 -13.80 -2.21
CA VAL A 71 -1.67 -14.48 -3.38
C VAL A 71 -1.95 -13.69 -4.66
N ASP A 72 -3.15 -13.18 -4.83
CA ASP A 72 -3.55 -12.43 -6.03
C ASP A 72 -2.77 -11.12 -6.22
N TRP A 73 -2.32 -10.52 -5.11
CA TRP A 73 -1.64 -9.22 -5.14
C TRP A 73 -0.13 -9.27 -4.91
N ILE A 74 0.42 -10.44 -4.56
CA ILE A 74 1.87 -10.57 -4.34
C ILE A 74 2.65 -10.21 -5.62
N ASP A 75 3.76 -9.50 -5.44
CA ASP A 75 4.63 -8.97 -6.50
C ASP A 75 4.02 -7.85 -7.38
N LEU A 76 2.76 -7.49 -7.17
CA LEU A 76 2.14 -6.29 -7.73
C LEU A 76 2.39 -5.07 -6.81
N SER A 77 1.80 -3.95 -7.15
CA SER A 77 1.84 -2.74 -6.31
C SER A 77 0.47 -2.43 -5.68
N VAL A 78 0.47 -1.62 -4.62
CA VAL A 78 -0.77 -1.05 -4.09
C VAL A 78 -1.48 -0.20 -5.15
N GLY A 79 -0.71 0.39 -6.08
CA GLY A 79 -1.26 1.11 -7.23
C GLY A 79 -2.01 0.21 -8.21
N ASP A 80 -1.61 -1.07 -8.38
CA ASP A 80 -2.36 -2.01 -9.21
C ASP A 80 -3.71 -2.36 -8.56
N LEU A 81 -3.71 -2.56 -7.23
CA LEU A 81 -4.94 -2.73 -6.46
C LEU A 81 -5.84 -1.49 -6.56
N PHE A 82 -5.26 -0.30 -6.47
CA PHE A 82 -5.98 0.97 -6.63
C PHE A 82 -6.63 1.07 -8.02
N ASP A 83 -5.87 0.86 -9.08
CA ASP A 83 -6.37 0.95 -10.45
C ASP A 83 -7.51 -0.05 -10.70
N ARG A 84 -7.35 -1.27 -10.21
CA ARG A 84 -8.40 -2.29 -10.28
C ARG A 84 -9.65 -1.85 -9.54
N THR A 85 -9.51 -1.46 -8.27
CA THR A 85 -10.65 -1.05 -7.43
C THR A 85 -11.33 0.17 -8.00
N LYS A 86 -10.57 1.24 -8.30
CA LYS A 86 -11.09 2.51 -8.82
C LYS A 86 -11.79 2.34 -10.17
N GLY A 87 -11.24 1.52 -11.05
CA GLY A 87 -11.72 1.38 -12.42
C GLY A 87 -12.88 0.39 -12.58
N THR A 88 -12.98 -0.64 -11.71
CA THR A 88 -13.93 -1.74 -11.92
C THR A 88 -14.91 -1.96 -10.78
N MET A 89 -14.72 -1.28 -9.63
CA MET A 89 -15.58 -1.44 -8.46
C MET A 89 -16.27 -0.12 -8.07
N PRO A 90 -17.47 -0.20 -7.45
CA PRO A 90 -18.35 -1.36 -7.35
C PRO A 90 -18.78 -1.86 -8.74
N ALA A 91 -18.95 -3.18 -8.91
CA ALA A 91 -19.21 -3.77 -10.22
C ALA A 91 -20.53 -3.30 -10.88
N ASP A 92 -21.52 -2.90 -10.10
CA ASP A 92 -22.79 -2.29 -10.55
C ASP A 92 -22.66 -0.82 -10.93
N LYS A 93 -21.61 -0.12 -10.45
CA LYS A 93 -21.32 1.30 -10.68
C LYS A 93 -19.82 1.58 -10.79
N PRO A 94 -19.12 1.04 -11.79
CA PRO A 94 -17.67 1.17 -11.91
C PRO A 94 -17.21 2.64 -11.95
N GLY A 95 -16.11 2.94 -11.28
CA GLY A 95 -15.49 4.26 -11.31
C GLY A 95 -16.16 5.33 -10.44
N THR A 96 -17.23 5.03 -9.71
CA THR A 96 -17.97 6.02 -8.90
C THR A 96 -17.27 6.41 -7.60
N LEU A 97 -16.39 5.56 -7.06
CA LEU A 97 -15.60 5.92 -5.89
C LEU A 97 -14.64 7.08 -6.20
N THR A 98 -14.47 8.01 -5.27
CA THR A 98 -13.37 9.01 -5.39
C THR A 98 -12.02 8.34 -5.18
N ALA A 99 -10.93 9.03 -5.49
CA ALA A 99 -9.58 8.52 -5.24
C ALA A 99 -9.35 8.31 -3.73
N GLU A 100 -9.83 9.22 -2.88
CA GLU A 100 -9.75 9.12 -1.44
C GLU A 100 -10.56 7.94 -0.90
N GLN A 101 -11.80 7.74 -1.36
CA GLN A 101 -12.61 6.58 -0.99
C GLN A 101 -11.94 5.27 -1.40
N THR A 102 -11.29 5.25 -2.55
CA THR A 102 -10.56 4.08 -3.03
C THR A 102 -9.35 3.77 -2.13
N THR A 103 -8.56 4.76 -1.74
CA THR A 103 -7.44 4.55 -0.81
C THR A 103 -7.90 4.21 0.60
N ASP A 104 -9.00 4.79 1.06
CA ASP A 104 -9.59 4.45 2.36
C ASP A 104 -10.04 2.99 2.41
N VAL A 105 -10.76 2.50 1.37
CA VAL A 105 -11.15 1.09 1.34
C VAL A 105 -9.95 0.15 1.21
N ILE A 106 -8.92 0.52 0.45
CA ILE A 106 -7.68 -0.27 0.37
C ILE A 106 -7.01 -0.35 1.75
N ALA A 107 -6.95 0.74 2.52
CA ALA A 107 -6.42 0.74 3.87
C ALA A 107 -7.19 -0.25 4.78
N PHE A 108 -8.51 -0.31 4.66
CA PHE A 108 -9.34 -1.28 5.35
C PHE A 108 -9.02 -2.72 4.93
N LEU A 109 -8.89 -2.99 3.62
CA LEU A 109 -8.51 -4.33 3.14
C LEU A 109 -7.14 -4.75 3.65
N LEU A 110 -6.14 -3.86 3.64
CA LEU A 110 -4.82 -4.11 4.21
C LEU A 110 -4.89 -4.43 5.71
N GLN A 111 -5.72 -3.69 6.46
CA GLN A 111 -5.92 -3.97 7.89
C GLN A 111 -6.54 -5.36 8.10
N LYS A 112 -7.55 -5.73 7.31
CA LYS A 112 -8.19 -7.06 7.39
C LYS A 112 -7.26 -8.19 6.96
N ALA A 113 -6.35 -7.93 6.04
CA ALA A 113 -5.30 -8.84 5.62
C ALA A 113 -4.08 -8.86 6.58
N THR A 114 -4.19 -8.23 7.75
CA THR A 114 -3.19 -8.20 8.85
C THR A 114 -1.89 -7.46 8.54
N PHE A 115 -1.90 -6.52 7.60
CA PHE A 115 -0.78 -5.62 7.40
C PHE A 115 -0.66 -4.59 8.52
N PRO A 116 0.55 -4.13 8.89
CA PRO A 116 0.72 -3.15 9.94
C PRO A 116 0.20 -1.77 9.51
N ALA A 117 -0.48 -1.09 10.43
CA ALA A 117 -0.78 0.33 10.28
C ALA A 117 0.48 1.17 10.59
N GLY A 118 0.57 2.33 9.96
CA GLY A 118 1.58 3.35 10.20
C GLY A 118 0.97 4.68 10.63
N GLU A 119 1.71 5.76 10.40
CA GLU A 119 1.33 7.09 10.86
C GLU A 119 0.87 8.02 9.72
N THR A 120 0.93 7.55 8.48
CA THR A 120 0.59 8.34 7.29
C THR A 120 -0.47 7.61 6.49
N ASP A 121 -1.48 8.32 6.04
CA ASP A 121 -2.51 7.77 5.16
C ASP A 121 -1.90 7.39 3.79
N LEU A 122 -2.45 6.36 3.17
CA LEU A 122 -2.23 6.09 1.74
C LEU A 122 -2.66 7.32 0.94
N PRO A 123 -1.76 7.91 0.15
CA PRO A 123 -2.11 9.07 -0.66
C PRO A 123 -3.04 8.66 -1.82
N PRO A 124 -4.01 9.51 -2.22
CA PRO A 124 -4.86 9.26 -3.38
C PRO A 124 -4.14 9.59 -4.70
N ASP A 125 -2.87 9.25 -4.79
CA ASP A 125 -1.98 9.51 -5.94
C ASP A 125 -1.51 8.18 -6.54
N PRO A 126 -1.94 7.83 -7.77
CA PRO A 126 -1.56 6.59 -8.42
C PRO A 126 -0.04 6.37 -8.53
N ALA A 127 0.74 7.42 -8.77
CA ALA A 127 2.20 7.29 -8.91
C ALA A 127 2.85 6.91 -7.57
N ALA A 128 2.43 7.54 -6.47
CA ALA A 128 2.90 7.19 -5.13
C ALA A 128 2.48 5.76 -4.73
N LEU A 129 1.27 5.35 -5.09
CA LEU A 129 0.77 3.99 -4.81
C LEU A 129 1.50 2.91 -5.62
N LYS A 130 1.88 3.20 -6.87
CA LYS A 130 2.70 2.29 -7.70
C LYS A 130 4.09 2.05 -7.11
N ALA A 131 4.62 2.99 -6.35
CA ALA A 131 5.89 2.83 -5.66
C ALA A 131 5.83 1.93 -4.41
N ILE A 132 4.63 1.52 -3.96
CA ILE A 132 4.44 0.64 -2.80
C ILE A 132 4.26 -0.79 -3.31
N LYS A 133 5.24 -1.64 -3.04
CA LYS A 133 5.19 -3.05 -3.44
C LYS A 133 4.29 -3.86 -2.50
N PHE A 134 3.43 -4.70 -3.06
CA PHE A 134 2.61 -5.61 -2.27
C PHE A 134 3.44 -6.84 -1.88
N VAL A 135 3.69 -7.01 -0.59
CA VAL A 135 4.46 -8.14 -0.02
C VAL A 135 3.61 -8.78 1.07
N ALA A 136 3.28 -10.05 0.91
CA ALA A 136 2.44 -10.74 1.89
C ALA A 136 3.08 -10.80 3.28
N PRO A 137 2.29 -10.69 4.38
CA PRO A 137 2.78 -10.86 5.75
C PRO A 137 3.42 -12.24 5.95
N LYS A 138 4.45 -12.30 6.80
CA LYS A 138 5.04 -13.59 7.19
C LYS A 138 3.96 -14.48 7.83
N GLY A 139 3.81 -15.70 7.33
CA GLY A 139 2.80 -16.65 7.84
C GLY A 139 1.44 -16.58 7.13
N ALA A 140 1.26 -15.73 6.13
CA ALA A 140 0.04 -15.67 5.33
C ALA A 140 -0.16 -16.89 4.40
N GLY A 141 0.58 -18.00 4.61
CA GLY A 141 0.40 -19.27 3.90
C GLY A 141 0.89 -19.28 2.45
N VAL A 142 1.62 -18.25 2.03
CA VAL A 142 2.24 -18.19 0.69
C VAL A 142 3.55 -18.97 0.75
N LEU A 143 3.52 -20.24 0.34
CA LEU A 143 4.73 -21.00 0.09
C LEU A 143 5.29 -20.53 -1.26
N ARG A 144 6.46 -19.90 -1.25
CA ARG A 144 7.25 -19.72 -2.47
C ARG A 144 7.91 -21.07 -2.77
N PHE A 145 7.55 -21.67 -3.88
CA PHE A 145 8.28 -22.80 -4.47
C PHE A 145 9.41 -22.26 -5.33
#